data_7dac7e4668059dc5cf57649cb096d391
#
_entry.id   7dac7e4668059dc5cf57649cb096d391
#
_cell.length_a   1.000
_cell.length_b   1.000
_cell.length_c   1.000
_cell.angle_alpha   90.00
_cell.angle_beta   90.00
_cell.angle_gamma   90.00
#
_symmetry.space_group_name_H-M   'P 1'
#
loop_
_entity.id
_entity.type
_entity.pdbx_description
1 polymer ?
#
loop_
_entity_poly.entity_id
_entity_poly.type
_entity_poly.pdbx_seq_one_letter_code
_entity_poly.pdbx_strand_id
1 'polypeptide(L)'
;MPLRALDSHCHADHLQKNTVDFPDIYLRDQIAAISWSYLQEVNSYLEYSVAWYNQEKTCATLSGFAVPFFYLVGIHPRSIAQDFPSFNYLPKDVLRALQRHAGNPNCLGLGELGLESGDEKEKQILYLQLQWARDNLPANKRIGIHTPRRDKAQITRLILEILEDFPSLQDCVVIDHVQSENLQMLLPAKYNLGMTLQEGKVSISELKSLINNNPGLDKRVMLNSDSLHSLSRPYLQMTADRGILTSVREDLLLNNALNFYDLPKTW
;
A
#
# COMPACT_ATOMS: atom_id res chain seq x y z
N MET A 1 -19.74 14.39 -0.03
CA MET A 1 -20.57 13.15 0.04
C MET A 1 -19.86 12.14 0.95
N PRO A 2 -20.57 11.29 1.71
CA PRO A 2 -19.90 10.29 2.54
C PRO A 2 -19.20 9.25 1.66
N LEU A 3 -17.96 8.90 2.00
CA LEU A 3 -17.25 7.83 1.32
C LEU A 3 -17.89 6.47 1.62
N ARG A 4 -17.88 5.57 0.65
CA ARG A 4 -18.33 4.19 0.79
C ARG A 4 -17.17 3.21 0.94
N ALA A 5 -16.01 3.58 0.40
CA ALA A 5 -14.77 2.80 0.52
C ALA A 5 -13.54 3.71 0.42
N LEU A 6 -12.44 3.21 0.95
CA LEU A 6 -11.09 3.71 0.72
C LEU A 6 -10.26 2.55 0.18
N ASP A 7 -9.94 2.59 -1.11
CA ASP A 7 -9.00 1.66 -1.71
C ASP A 7 -7.59 1.92 -1.15
N SER A 8 -7.20 1.11 -0.17
CA SER A 8 -5.99 1.37 0.60
C SER A 8 -4.68 1.12 -0.15
N HIS A 9 -4.75 0.54 -1.37
CA HIS A 9 -3.64 0.36 -2.28
C HIS A 9 -4.13 0.22 -3.73
N CYS A 10 -3.78 1.19 -4.55
CA CYS A 10 -3.88 1.13 -6.01
C CYS A 10 -2.66 1.82 -6.62
N HIS A 11 -2.56 1.85 -7.95
CA HIS A 11 -1.54 2.59 -8.69
C HIS A 11 -2.23 3.62 -9.60
N ALA A 12 -2.66 4.73 -9.01
CA ALA A 12 -3.54 5.71 -9.66
C ALA A 12 -2.91 6.35 -10.91
N ASP A 13 -1.61 6.56 -10.94
CA ASP A 13 -0.87 7.10 -12.08
C ASP A 13 -0.82 6.14 -13.28
N HIS A 14 -0.78 4.83 -13.02
CA HIS A 14 -0.91 3.79 -14.05
C HIS A 14 -2.35 3.62 -14.51
N LEU A 15 -3.30 3.59 -13.56
CA LEU A 15 -4.72 3.48 -13.89
C LEU A 15 -5.20 4.64 -14.76
N GLN A 16 -4.79 5.86 -14.47
CA GLN A 16 -5.16 7.03 -15.26
C GLN A 16 -4.67 6.95 -16.72
N LYS A 17 -3.54 6.28 -16.97
CA LYS A 17 -3.01 6.08 -18.33
C LYS A 17 -3.70 4.94 -19.07
N ASN A 18 -4.17 3.92 -18.36
CA ASN A 18 -4.59 2.65 -18.96
C ASN A 18 -6.12 2.43 -18.92
N THR A 19 -6.85 3.18 -18.10
CA THR A 19 -8.28 2.96 -17.84
C THR A 19 -9.03 4.29 -17.92
N VAL A 20 -9.70 4.54 -19.06
CA VAL A 20 -10.36 5.82 -19.34
C VAL A 20 -11.44 6.15 -18.28
N ASP A 21 -12.22 5.17 -17.84
CA ASP A 21 -13.36 5.34 -16.93
C ASP A 21 -12.97 5.28 -15.44
N PHE A 22 -11.67 5.16 -15.12
CA PHE A 22 -11.22 5.00 -13.75
C PHE A 22 -11.69 6.12 -12.81
N PRO A 23 -11.49 7.41 -13.11
CA PRO A 23 -11.92 8.47 -12.20
C PRO A 23 -13.44 8.50 -12.00
N ASP A 24 -14.21 8.29 -13.07
CA ASP A 24 -15.68 8.33 -13.05
C ASP A 24 -16.28 7.19 -12.21
N ILE A 25 -15.67 6.01 -12.27
CA ILE A 25 -16.10 4.86 -11.47
C ILE A 25 -15.86 5.13 -9.98
N TYR A 26 -14.68 5.62 -9.60
CA TYR A 26 -14.36 5.93 -8.21
C TYR A 26 -15.23 7.07 -7.67
N LEU A 27 -15.46 8.10 -8.47
CA LEU A 27 -16.37 9.19 -8.13
C LEU A 27 -17.81 8.70 -7.92
N ARG A 28 -18.35 7.97 -8.90
CA ARG A 28 -19.72 7.43 -8.86
C ARG A 28 -19.94 6.53 -7.64
N ASP A 29 -18.98 5.67 -7.36
CA ASP A 29 -19.06 4.69 -6.29
C ASP A 29 -18.55 5.21 -4.95
N GLN A 30 -18.13 6.51 -4.89
CA GLN A 30 -17.65 7.22 -3.70
C GLN A 30 -16.45 6.51 -3.04
N ILE A 31 -15.48 6.09 -3.87
CA ILE A 31 -14.27 5.40 -3.45
C ILE A 31 -13.12 6.41 -3.42
N ALA A 32 -12.57 6.68 -2.24
CA ALA A 32 -11.28 7.34 -2.08
C ALA A 32 -10.14 6.34 -2.33
N ALA A 33 -8.92 6.82 -2.59
CA ALA A 33 -7.82 5.91 -2.87
C ALA A 33 -6.47 6.38 -2.33
N ILE A 34 -5.59 5.42 -2.09
CA ILE A 34 -4.17 5.63 -1.77
C ILE A 34 -3.33 4.98 -2.86
N SER A 35 -2.66 5.80 -3.66
CA SER A 35 -1.74 5.34 -4.69
C SER A 35 -0.39 5.00 -4.09
N TRP A 36 0.06 3.75 -4.24
CA TRP A 36 1.39 3.34 -3.80
C TRP A 36 2.37 3.44 -4.98
N SER A 37 3.61 3.80 -4.69
CA SER A 37 4.62 4.00 -5.74
C SER A 37 5.10 2.68 -6.34
N TYR A 38 4.96 2.54 -7.65
CA TYR A 38 5.50 1.45 -8.42
C TYR A 38 6.00 1.95 -9.79
N LEU A 39 7.22 1.57 -10.17
CA LEU A 39 7.80 1.84 -11.47
C LEU A 39 8.10 0.51 -12.16
N GLN A 40 7.60 0.32 -13.38
CA GLN A 40 7.78 -0.93 -14.12
C GLN A 40 9.23 -1.18 -14.52
N GLU A 41 9.90 -0.14 -14.99
CA GLU A 41 11.30 -0.18 -15.42
C GLU A 41 12.00 1.07 -14.87
N VAL A 42 13.14 0.88 -14.23
CA VAL A 42 13.94 1.96 -13.66
C VAL A 42 15.38 1.75 -14.07
N ASN A 43 15.87 2.63 -14.93
CA ASN A 43 17.26 2.59 -15.36
C ASN A 43 18.17 3.39 -14.43
N SER A 44 17.66 4.52 -13.92
CA SER A 44 18.40 5.40 -13.03
C SER A 44 17.63 5.72 -11.76
N TYR A 45 18.33 5.74 -10.62
CA TYR A 45 17.78 6.16 -9.33
C TYR A 45 17.28 7.64 -9.34
N LEU A 46 17.69 8.45 -10.30
CA LEU A 46 17.18 9.81 -10.49
C LEU A 46 15.72 9.83 -10.96
N GLU A 47 15.25 8.75 -11.56
CA GLU A 47 13.87 8.63 -12.03
C GLU A 47 12.84 8.61 -10.89
N TYR A 48 13.23 8.17 -9.68
CA TYR A 48 12.30 8.15 -8.53
C TYR A 48 11.73 9.51 -8.21
N SER A 49 12.56 10.57 -8.20
CA SER A 49 12.10 11.91 -7.88
C SER A 49 11.07 12.44 -8.88
N VAL A 50 11.24 12.11 -10.16
CA VAL A 50 10.31 12.48 -11.24
C VAL A 50 9.02 11.66 -11.13
N ALA A 51 9.12 10.36 -10.91
CA ALA A 51 7.97 9.47 -10.79
C ALA A 51 7.08 9.85 -9.59
N TRP A 52 7.67 10.08 -8.42
CA TRP A 52 6.93 10.49 -7.22
C TRP A 52 6.28 11.87 -7.38
N TYR A 53 6.95 12.79 -8.08
CA TYR A 53 6.36 14.08 -8.41
C TYR A 53 5.15 13.94 -9.37
N ASN A 54 5.23 13.06 -10.36
CA ASN A 54 4.12 12.79 -11.27
C ASN A 54 2.96 12.10 -10.55
N GLN A 55 3.24 11.17 -9.64
CA GLN A 55 2.23 10.52 -8.79
C GLN A 55 1.52 11.56 -7.90
N GLU A 56 2.26 12.46 -7.26
CA GLU A 56 1.70 13.59 -6.50
C GLU A 56 0.73 14.42 -7.34
N LYS A 57 1.16 14.80 -8.55
CA LYS A 57 0.31 15.60 -9.47
C LYS A 57 -0.95 14.83 -9.90
N THR A 58 -0.81 13.55 -10.20
CA THR A 58 -1.93 12.70 -10.56
C THR A 58 -2.96 12.65 -9.43
N CYS A 59 -2.52 12.36 -8.22
CA CYS A 59 -3.41 12.30 -7.05
C CYS A 59 -4.07 13.66 -6.76
N ALA A 60 -3.34 14.77 -6.91
CA ALA A 60 -3.90 16.11 -6.75
C ALA A 60 -4.98 16.42 -7.81
N THR A 61 -4.75 16.04 -9.07
CA THR A 61 -5.73 16.18 -10.15
C THR A 61 -6.97 15.35 -9.90
N LEU A 62 -6.80 14.09 -9.53
CA LEU A 62 -7.92 13.18 -9.23
C LEU A 62 -8.74 13.66 -8.02
N SER A 63 -8.10 14.18 -6.98
CA SER A 63 -8.79 14.76 -5.82
C SER A 63 -9.69 15.96 -6.17
N GLY A 64 -9.42 16.64 -7.28
CA GLY A 64 -10.28 17.70 -7.79
C GLY A 64 -11.66 17.25 -8.25
N PHE A 65 -11.89 15.92 -8.43
CA PHE A 65 -13.18 15.34 -8.82
C PHE A 65 -14.09 14.95 -7.65
N ALA A 66 -13.87 15.47 -6.44
CA ALA A 66 -14.71 15.30 -5.25
C ALA A 66 -14.56 14.00 -4.45
N VAL A 67 -13.60 13.13 -4.78
CA VAL A 67 -13.16 12.04 -3.90
C VAL A 67 -11.65 12.17 -3.67
N PRO A 68 -11.17 12.01 -2.41
CA PRO A 68 -9.75 12.22 -2.13
C PRO A 68 -8.86 11.09 -2.68
N PHE A 69 -7.73 11.50 -3.25
CA PHE A 69 -6.63 10.62 -3.64
C PHE A 69 -5.37 11.03 -2.88
N PHE A 70 -4.83 10.08 -2.15
CA PHE A 70 -3.56 10.20 -1.43
C PHE A 70 -2.49 9.36 -2.09
N TYR A 71 -1.25 9.44 -1.60
CA TYR A 71 -0.18 8.61 -2.13
C TYR A 71 0.88 8.25 -1.07
N LEU A 72 1.61 7.18 -1.36
CA LEU A 72 2.84 6.77 -0.68
C LEU A 72 3.98 6.79 -1.68
N VAL A 73 5.20 7.09 -1.23
CA VAL A 73 6.41 7.06 -2.05
C VAL A 73 7.41 6.06 -1.51
N GLY A 74 8.12 5.36 -2.38
CA GLY A 74 9.10 4.37 -1.96
C GLY A 74 9.74 3.65 -3.14
N ILE A 75 10.78 2.89 -2.86
CA ILE A 75 11.46 2.03 -3.83
C ILE A 75 10.91 0.63 -3.65
N HIS A 76 10.04 0.23 -4.57
CA HIS A 76 9.51 -1.12 -4.65
C HIS A 76 10.63 -2.12 -5.00
N PRO A 77 10.64 -3.36 -4.46
CA PRO A 77 11.72 -4.33 -4.73
C PRO A 77 11.93 -4.63 -6.23
N ARG A 78 10.88 -4.64 -7.02
CA ARG A 78 10.96 -4.81 -8.49
C ARG A 78 11.35 -3.54 -9.25
N SER A 79 11.46 -2.41 -8.57
CA SER A 79 11.77 -1.10 -9.14
C SER A 79 13.14 -0.57 -8.69
N ILE A 80 14.05 -1.43 -8.26
CA ILE A 80 15.40 -1.02 -7.83
C ILE A 80 16.24 -0.69 -9.06
N ALA A 81 16.70 0.56 -9.16
CA ALA A 81 17.47 1.06 -10.30
C ALA A 81 18.77 0.28 -10.52
N GLN A 82 19.13 0.12 -11.80
CA GLN A 82 20.36 -0.60 -12.17
C GLN A 82 21.62 0.17 -11.79
N ASP A 83 21.56 1.50 -11.84
CA ASP A 83 22.68 2.39 -11.53
C ASP A 83 22.78 2.81 -10.06
N PHE A 84 22.13 2.05 -9.14
CA PHE A 84 22.23 2.38 -7.72
C PHE A 84 23.70 2.36 -7.29
N PRO A 85 24.27 3.47 -6.80
CA PRO A 85 25.73 3.62 -6.65
C PRO A 85 26.28 2.76 -5.52
N SER A 86 25.46 2.42 -4.55
CA SER A 86 25.79 1.57 -3.41
C SER A 86 24.52 1.09 -2.74
N PHE A 87 24.56 -0.09 -2.12
CA PHE A 87 23.49 -0.59 -1.27
C PHE A 87 23.75 -0.34 0.22
N ASN A 88 24.77 0.46 0.57
CA ASN A 88 25.09 0.84 1.95
C ASN A 88 24.44 2.17 2.37
N TYR A 89 23.88 2.94 1.43
CA TYR A 89 23.19 4.20 1.69
C TYR A 89 22.23 4.55 0.55
N LEU A 90 21.16 5.29 0.86
CA LEU A 90 20.31 5.88 -0.17
C LEU A 90 21.01 7.11 -0.80
N PRO A 91 20.98 7.27 -2.14
CA PRO A 91 21.52 8.45 -2.81
C PRO A 91 20.91 9.75 -2.28
N LYS A 92 21.71 10.83 -2.24
CA LYS A 92 21.27 12.14 -1.71
C LYS A 92 20.01 12.68 -2.40
N ASP A 93 19.86 12.43 -3.70
CA ASP A 93 18.70 12.90 -4.46
C ASP A 93 17.44 12.12 -4.07
N VAL A 94 17.56 10.81 -3.80
CA VAL A 94 16.48 9.98 -3.24
C VAL A 94 16.10 10.48 -1.84
N LEU A 95 17.08 10.74 -0.96
CA LEU A 95 16.83 11.26 0.38
C LEU A 95 16.11 12.63 0.35
N ARG A 96 16.51 13.54 -0.54
CA ARG A 96 15.84 14.83 -0.71
C ARG A 96 14.39 14.68 -1.19
N ALA A 97 14.16 13.75 -2.12
CA ALA A 97 12.82 13.48 -2.63
C ALA A 97 11.93 12.88 -1.52
N LEU A 98 12.42 11.89 -0.75
CA LEU A 98 11.71 11.33 0.40
C LEU A 98 11.35 12.41 1.42
N GLN A 99 12.32 13.27 1.78
CA GLN A 99 12.10 14.37 2.74
C GLN A 99 11.04 15.35 2.26
N ARG A 100 11.07 15.72 0.95
CA ARG A 100 10.08 16.59 0.35
C ARG A 100 8.67 16.00 0.44
N HIS A 101 8.51 14.72 0.07
CA HIS A 101 7.22 14.06 0.07
C HIS A 101 6.71 13.79 1.49
N ALA A 102 7.59 13.44 2.45
CA ALA A 102 7.21 13.27 3.86
C ALA A 102 6.58 14.54 4.46
N GLY A 103 7.00 15.74 3.99
CA GLY A 103 6.42 17.03 4.38
C GLY A 103 5.10 17.37 3.68
N ASN A 104 4.68 16.61 2.64
CA ASN A 104 3.44 16.89 1.92
C ASN A 104 2.24 16.27 2.67
N PRO A 105 1.15 17.04 2.94
CA PRO A 105 -0.02 16.53 3.66
C PRO A 105 -0.74 15.39 2.91
N ASN A 106 -0.72 15.37 1.57
CA ASN A 106 -1.36 14.34 0.76
C ASN A 106 -0.50 13.08 0.57
N CYS A 107 0.79 13.13 0.92
CA CYS A 107 1.64 11.94 1.02
C CYS A 107 1.43 11.31 2.39
N LEU A 108 0.84 10.12 2.46
CA LEU A 108 0.54 9.46 3.72
C LEU A 108 1.72 8.68 4.29
N GLY A 109 2.85 8.60 3.57
CA GLY A 109 4.05 7.93 4.07
C GLY A 109 4.88 7.24 2.99
N LEU A 110 5.52 6.13 3.37
CA LEU A 110 6.35 5.33 2.48
C LEU A 110 5.62 4.07 1.99
N GLY A 111 5.78 3.76 0.70
CA GLY A 111 5.23 2.57 0.04
C GLY A 111 5.25 2.72 -1.48
N GLU A 112 5.45 1.65 -2.15
CA GLU A 112 5.46 0.25 -1.77
C GLU A 112 6.91 -0.16 -1.46
N LEU A 113 7.20 -0.56 -0.23
CA LEU A 113 8.49 -1.13 0.18
C LEU A 113 8.34 -2.65 0.27
N GLY A 114 9.41 -3.40 0.43
CA GLY A 114 9.30 -4.84 0.69
C GLY A 114 10.33 -5.69 -0.02
N LEU A 115 9.99 -6.98 -0.17
CA LEU A 115 10.81 -7.96 -0.87
C LEU A 115 9.99 -8.72 -1.92
N GLU A 116 10.58 -9.01 -3.08
CA GLU A 116 10.00 -9.86 -4.12
C GLU A 116 10.71 -11.21 -4.18
N SER A 117 12.04 -11.22 -4.30
CA SER A 117 12.87 -12.42 -4.33
C SER A 117 13.55 -12.71 -2.99
N GLY A 118 13.72 -11.70 -2.15
CA GLY A 118 14.47 -11.77 -0.90
C GLY A 118 15.97 -11.82 -1.10
N ASP A 119 16.48 -11.35 -2.24
CA ASP A 119 17.92 -11.22 -2.44
C ASP A 119 18.54 -10.11 -1.57
N GLU A 120 19.87 -10.09 -1.48
CA GLU A 120 20.58 -9.16 -0.61
C GLU A 120 20.39 -7.69 -1.02
N LYS A 121 20.19 -7.42 -2.31
CA LYS A 121 19.93 -6.08 -2.82
C LYS A 121 18.58 -5.55 -2.34
N GLU A 122 17.54 -6.36 -2.46
CA GLU A 122 16.20 -6.00 -1.97
C GLU A 122 16.19 -5.80 -0.45
N LYS A 123 16.81 -6.72 0.30
CA LYS A 123 16.92 -6.62 1.77
C LYS A 123 17.61 -5.33 2.19
N GLN A 124 18.72 -5.01 1.54
CA GLN A 124 19.49 -3.81 1.86
C GLN A 124 18.69 -2.52 1.57
N ILE A 125 17.99 -2.46 0.42
CA ILE A 125 17.16 -1.31 0.06
C ILE A 125 15.96 -1.17 1.00
N LEU A 126 15.30 -2.27 1.38
CA LEU A 126 14.26 -2.25 2.39
C LEU A 126 14.78 -1.73 3.72
N TYR A 127 15.91 -2.26 4.21
CA TYR A 127 16.54 -1.86 5.46
C TYR A 127 16.87 -0.36 5.48
N LEU A 128 17.48 0.16 4.41
CA LEU A 128 17.82 1.58 4.31
C LEU A 128 16.59 2.49 4.30
N GLN A 129 15.51 2.07 3.68
CA GLN A 129 14.26 2.84 3.69
C GLN A 129 13.59 2.82 5.08
N LEU A 130 13.60 1.69 5.78
CA LEU A 130 13.10 1.59 7.15
C LEU A 130 13.98 2.38 8.12
N GLN A 131 15.30 2.37 7.95
CA GLN A 131 16.22 3.19 8.74
C GLN A 131 15.93 4.67 8.55
N TRP A 132 15.75 5.12 7.29
CA TRP A 132 15.39 6.49 7.01
C TRP A 132 14.03 6.85 7.63
N ALA A 133 13.04 5.95 7.54
CA ALA A 133 11.71 6.15 8.12
C ALA A 133 11.79 6.30 9.65
N ARG A 134 12.51 5.43 10.34
CA ARG A 134 12.72 5.51 11.79
C ARG A 134 13.25 6.88 12.22
N ASP A 135 14.19 7.43 11.45
CA ASP A 135 14.93 8.62 11.84
C ASP A 135 14.26 9.93 11.35
N ASN A 136 13.41 9.89 10.32
CA ASN A 136 12.93 11.09 9.62
C ASN A 136 11.42 11.14 9.35
N LEU A 137 10.71 10.01 9.38
CA LEU A 137 9.30 9.97 8.99
C LEU A 137 8.43 10.60 10.11
N PRO A 138 7.57 11.60 9.80
CA PRO A 138 6.65 12.16 10.79
C PRO A 138 5.73 11.10 11.40
N ALA A 139 5.41 11.21 12.69
CA ALA A 139 4.66 10.21 13.46
C ALA A 139 3.25 9.90 12.90
N ASN A 140 2.66 10.85 12.17
CA ASN A 140 1.36 10.66 11.52
C ASN A 140 1.44 9.98 10.15
N LYS A 141 2.63 9.58 9.69
CA LYS A 141 2.84 8.88 8.42
C LYS A 141 2.93 7.37 8.61
N ARG A 142 2.70 6.62 7.55
CA ARG A 142 2.59 5.17 7.57
C ARG A 142 3.57 4.52 6.58
N ILE A 143 3.74 3.22 6.71
CA ILE A 143 4.66 2.43 5.88
C ILE A 143 3.90 1.24 5.30
N GLY A 144 3.87 1.14 3.98
CA GLY A 144 3.27 0.04 3.25
C GLY A 144 4.32 -0.97 2.80
N ILE A 145 4.19 -2.22 3.25
CA ILE A 145 5.12 -3.32 2.97
C ILE A 145 4.47 -4.32 2.02
N HIS A 146 5.07 -4.47 0.85
CA HIS A 146 4.76 -5.50 -0.15
C HIS A 146 5.18 -6.89 0.31
N THR A 147 4.34 -7.90 0.07
CA THR A 147 4.72 -9.31 0.12
C THR A 147 4.54 -9.97 -1.25
N PRO A 148 5.47 -10.83 -1.70
CA PRO A 148 5.51 -11.31 -3.08
C PRO A 148 4.40 -12.31 -3.40
N ARG A 149 4.28 -12.63 -4.71
CA ARG A 149 3.35 -13.68 -5.18
C ARG A 149 3.92 -15.09 -5.03
N ARG A 150 5.25 -15.25 -5.11
CA ARG A 150 5.93 -16.55 -5.00
C ARG A 150 6.67 -16.62 -3.68
N ASP A 151 6.85 -17.84 -3.18
CA ASP A 151 7.57 -18.11 -1.93
C ASP A 151 7.13 -17.22 -0.76
N LYS A 152 5.82 -16.84 -0.81
CA LYS A 152 5.21 -15.83 0.04
C LYS A 152 5.51 -16.04 1.53
N ALA A 153 5.33 -17.25 2.04
CA ALA A 153 5.59 -17.55 3.44
C ALA A 153 7.07 -17.36 3.82
N GLN A 154 7.99 -17.81 2.97
CA GLN A 154 9.42 -17.66 3.20
C GLN A 154 9.85 -16.19 3.18
N ILE A 155 9.43 -15.45 2.15
CA ILE A 155 9.81 -14.04 2.00
C ILE A 155 9.13 -13.17 3.07
N THR A 156 7.87 -13.46 3.44
CA THR A 156 7.22 -12.75 4.56
C THR A 156 8.01 -12.94 5.86
N ARG A 157 8.59 -14.12 6.11
CA ARG A 157 9.44 -14.35 7.29
C ARG A 157 10.68 -13.43 7.27
N LEU A 158 11.37 -13.34 6.13
CA LEU A 158 12.52 -12.42 5.97
C LEU A 158 12.13 -10.96 6.20
N ILE A 159 10.94 -10.54 5.73
CA ILE A 159 10.40 -9.20 6.00
C ILE A 159 10.21 -9.01 7.51
N LEU A 160 9.61 -9.97 8.20
CA LEU A 160 9.39 -9.88 9.66
C LEU A 160 10.71 -9.83 10.42
N GLU A 161 11.71 -10.63 10.05
CA GLU A 161 13.07 -10.60 10.62
C GLU A 161 13.71 -9.20 10.47
N ILE A 162 13.57 -8.57 9.31
CA ILE A 162 14.08 -7.20 9.11
C ILE A 162 13.29 -6.18 9.98
N LEU A 163 11.97 -6.33 10.08
CA LEU A 163 11.13 -5.43 10.87
C LEU A 163 11.40 -5.52 12.38
N GLU A 164 11.95 -6.65 12.89
CA GLU A 164 12.37 -6.81 14.27
C GLU A 164 13.47 -5.80 14.68
N ASP A 165 14.29 -5.33 13.73
CA ASP A 165 15.28 -4.28 13.95
C ASP A 165 14.66 -2.87 14.10
N PHE A 166 13.37 -2.73 13.80
CA PHE A 166 12.65 -1.46 13.80
C PHE A 166 11.37 -1.47 14.67
N PRO A 167 11.46 -1.84 15.96
CA PRO A 167 10.26 -1.99 16.81
C PRO A 167 9.47 -0.69 16.97
N SER A 168 10.12 0.47 16.86
CA SER A 168 9.46 1.79 16.93
C SER A 168 8.54 2.07 15.73
N LEU A 169 8.66 1.32 14.63
CA LEU A 169 7.83 1.47 13.44
C LEU A 169 6.62 0.53 13.44
N GLN A 170 6.47 -0.35 14.42
CA GLN A 170 5.44 -1.41 14.41
C GLN A 170 4.03 -0.88 14.19
N ASP A 171 3.64 0.18 14.89
CA ASP A 171 2.28 0.73 14.85
C ASP A 171 1.96 1.51 13.56
N CYS A 172 2.99 1.88 12.79
CA CYS A 172 2.82 2.62 11.54
C CYS A 172 2.97 1.74 10.27
N VAL A 173 3.20 0.43 10.43
CA VAL A 173 3.38 -0.52 9.31
C VAL A 173 2.08 -1.24 8.97
N VAL A 174 1.78 -1.32 7.67
CA VAL A 174 0.82 -2.26 7.08
C VAL A 174 1.57 -3.25 6.20
N ILE A 175 1.32 -4.55 6.41
CA ILE A 175 1.85 -5.62 5.55
C ILE A 175 0.77 -5.98 4.54
N ASP A 176 1.06 -5.77 3.27
CA ASP A 176 0.10 -5.93 2.19
C ASP A 176 0.24 -7.26 1.42
N HIS A 177 -0.76 -7.53 0.58
CA HIS A 177 -0.95 -8.75 -0.19
C HIS A 177 -1.03 -10.00 0.69
N VAL A 178 -1.63 -9.87 1.88
CA VAL A 178 -1.83 -11.00 2.80
C VAL A 178 -2.82 -12.00 2.19
N GLN A 179 -2.46 -13.27 2.24
CA GLN A 179 -3.24 -14.42 1.79
C GLN A 179 -3.20 -15.53 2.85
N SER A 180 -3.96 -16.59 2.66
CA SER A 180 -3.95 -17.77 3.56
C SER A 180 -2.55 -18.31 3.84
N GLU A 181 -1.65 -18.24 2.84
CA GLU A 181 -0.28 -18.77 2.91
C GLU A 181 0.60 -18.07 3.95
N ASN A 182 0.47 -16.74 4.14
CA ASN A 182 1.28 -15.99 5.10
C ASN A 182 0.50 -15.45 6.30
N LEU A 183 -0.83 -15.56 6.31
CA LEU A 183 -1.66 -15.01 7.39
C LEU A 183 -1.27 -15.55 8.77
N GLN A 184 -1.05 -16.86 8.89
CA GLN A 184 -0.84 -17.50 10.20
C GLN A 184 0.42 -16.96 10.93
N MET A 185 1.46 -16.58 10.19
CA MET A 185 2.65 -15.96 10.79
C MET A 185 2.46 -14.48 11.14
N LEU A 186 1.46 -13.82 10.52
CA LEU A 186 1.15 -12.40 10.75
C LEU A 186 0.12 -12.19 11.87
N LEU A 187 -0.66 -13.23 12.24
CA LEU A 187 -1.63 -13.12 13.32
C LEU A 187 -1.02 -12.74 14.67
N PRO A 188 0.12 -13.34 15.10
CA PRO A 188 0.78 -12.98 16.35
C PRO A 188 1.39 -11.59 16.33
N ALA A 189 1.83 -11.12 15.17
CA ALA A 189 2.37 -9.79 14.98
C ALA A 189 1.25 -8.74 15.03
N LYS A 190 1.55 -7.55 15.56
CA LYS A 190 0.55 -6.50 15.75
C LYS A 190 0.42 -5.55 14.56
N TYR A 191 0.96 -5.91 13.39
CA TYR A 191 0.87 -5.08 12.17
C TYR A 191 -0.56 -5.01 11.65
N ASN A 192 -0.92 -3.90 11.03
CA ASN A 192 -2.11 -3.84 10.17
C ASN A 192 -1.86 -4.65 8.90
N LEU A 193 -2.94 -5.15 8.28
CA LEU A 193 -2.85 -6.09 7.18
C LEU A 193 -3.63 -5.54 5.97
N GLY A 194 -3.02 -5.59 4.80
CA GLY A 194 -3.68 -5.31 3.53
C GLY A 194 -4.05 -6.62 2.84
N MET A 195 -5.29 -6.75 2.38
CA MET A 195 -5.72 -7.88 1.57
C MET A 195 -6.22 -7.38 0.22
N THR A 196 -5.56 -7.86 -0.83
CA THR A 196 -5.86 -7.45 -2.21
C THR A 196 -6.96 -8.32 -2.80
N LEU A 197 -8.08 -7.71 -3.13
CA LEU A 197 -9.15 -8.36 -3.88
C LEU A 197 -8.89 -8.22 -5.39
N GLN A 198 -8.26 -9.23 -5.97
CA GLN A 198 -7.88 -9.27 -7.38
C GLN A 198 -7.85 -10.72 -7.87
N GLU A 199 -8.04 -10.94 -9.17
CA GLU A 199 -7.86 -12.27 -9.78
C GLU A 199 -6.44 -12.80 -9.50
N GLY A 200 -6.34 -14.04 -8.98
CA GLY A 200 -5.08 -14.67 -8.59
C GLY A 200 -4.51 -14.21 -7.24
N LYS A 201 -5.22 -13.36 -6.50
CA LYS A 201 -4.95 -12.99 -5.11
C LYS A 201 -6.10 -13.48 -4.21
N VAL A 202 -6.66 -12.63 -3.34
CA VAL A 202 -7.76 -13.03 -2.47
C VAL A 202 -9.10 -12.88 -3.19
N SER A 203 -9.92 -13.94 -3.19
CA SER A 203 -11.31 -13.89 -3.64
C SER A 203 -12.24 -13.46 -2.49
N ILE A 204 -13.45 -12.98 -2.82
CA ILE A 204 -14.45 -12.61 -1.79
C ILE A 204 -14.83 -13.84 -0.92
N SER A 205 -14.90 -15.04 -1.50
CA SER A 205 -15.19 -16.26 -0.74
C SER A 205 -14.06 -16.64 0.21
N GLU A 206 -12.82 -16.50 -0.23
CA GLU A 206 -11.65 -16.72 0.61
C GLU A 206 -11.57 -15.69 1.74
N LEU A 207 -11.77 -14.40 1.46
CA LEU A 207 -11.85 -13.36 2.49
C LEU A 207 -12.88 -13.70 3.57
N LYS A 208 -14.10 -14.09 3.18
CA LYS A 208 -15.16 -14.50 4.12
C LYS A 208 -14.71 -15.66 5.01
N SER A 209 -14.05 -16.66 4.42
CA SER A 209 -13.51 -17.80 5.17
C SER A 209 -12.42 -17.37 6.15
N LEU A 210 -11.48 -16.52 5.71
CA LEU A 210 -10.40 -16.04 6.57
C LEU A 210 -10.92 -15.24 7.77
N ILE A 211 -11.89 -14.33 7.54
CA ILE A 211 -12.51 -13.53 8.61
C ILE A 211 -13.27 -14.44 9.61
N ASN A 212 -14.05 -15.40 9.11
CA ASN A 212 -14.83 -16.29 9.96
C ASN A 212 -13.95 -17.22 10.82
N ASN A 213 -12.81 -17.66 10.28
CA ASN A 213 -11.89 -18.58 10.96
C ASN A 213 -10.89 -17.88 11.88
N ASN A 214 -10.77 -16.55 11.82
CA ASN A 214 -9.81 -15.79 12.62
C ASN A 214 -10.50 -14.61 13.31
N PRO A 215 -11.12 -14.81 14.47
CA PRO A 215 -11.84 -13.75 15.20
C PRO A 215 -10.95 -12.53 15.47
N GLY A 216 -11.47 -11.34 15.16
CA GLY A 216 -10.75 -10.07 15.30
C GLY A 216 -9.89 -9.67 14.10
N LEU A 217 -9.75 -10.55 13.10
CA LEU A 217 -9.03 -10.22 11.86
C LEU A 217 -9.70 -9.05 11.10
N ASP A 218 -11.03 -8.97 11.14
CA ASP A 218 -11.83 -7.89 10.55
C ASP A 218 -11.48 -6.50 11.08
N LYS A 219 -10.86 -6.38 12.24
CA LYS A 219 -10.44 -5.11 12.84
C LYS A 219 -9.03 -4.65 12.42
N ARG A 220 -8.29 -5.51 11.75
CA ARG A 220 -6.91 -5.27 11.35
C ARG A 220 -6.72 -5.23 9.83
N VAL A 221 -7.69 -5.73 9.07
CA VAL A 221 -7.60 -5.84 7.62
C VAL A 221 -8.14 -4.60 6.94
N MET A 222 -7.37 -4.08 5.99
CA MET A 222 -7.78 -3.08 5.01
C MET A 222 -7.84 -3.75 3.63
N LEU A 223 -8.95 -3.58 2.93
CA LEU A 223 -9.08 -4.10 1.57
C LEU A 223 -8.53 -3.11 0.56
N ASN A 224 -7.93 -3.67 -0.49
CA ASN A 224 -7.41 -2.89 -1.59
C ASN A 224 -7.59 -3.62 -2.92
N SER A 225 -7.39 -2.88 -4.00
CA SER A 225 -7.54 -3.39 -5.37
C SER A 225 -6.21 -3.82 -5.99
N ASP A 226 -5.09 -3.21 -5.59
CA ASP A 226 -3.79 -3.29 -6.29
C ASP A 226 -3.95 -3.09 -7.81
N SER A 227 -4.89 -2.22 -8.19
CA SER A 227 -5.20 -1.96 -9.59
C SER A 227 -4.08 -1.17 -10.26
N LEU A 228 -3.54 -1.72 -11.35
CA LEU A 228 -2.41 -1.16 -12.10
C LEU A 228 -2.79 -0.81 -13.56
N HIS A 229 -3.24 -1.80 -14.32
CA HIS A 229 -3.60 -1.64 -15.73
C HIS A 229 -5.10 -1.65 -15.98
N SER A 230 -5.86 -2.18 -15.04
CA SER A 230 -7.32 -2.24 -15.09
C SER A 230 -7.88 -2.26 -13.68
N LEU A 231 -9.15 -1.86 -13.52
CA LEU A 231 -9.84 -1.90 -12.25
C LEU A 231 -10.09 -3.34 -11.80
N SER A 232 -9.86 -3.60 -10.51
CA SER A 232 -10.17 -4.89 -9.92
C SER A 232 -11.69 -5.10 -9.82
N ARG A 233 -12.22 -6.05 -10.60
CA ARG A 233 -13.63 -6.44 -10.51
C ARG A 233 -14.00 -7.02 -9.14
N PRO A 234 -13.21 -7.92 -8.52
CA PRO A 234 -13.50 -8.42 -7.17
C PRO A 234 -13.59 -7.30 -6.12
N TYR A 235 -12.72 -6.30 -6.19
CA TYR A 235 -12.79 -5.15 -5.27
C TYR A 235 -14.08 -4.36 -5.46
N LEU A 236 -14.45 -4.01 -6.70
CA LEU A 236 -15.69 -3.30 -7.00
C LEU A 236 -16.94 -4.12 -6.62
N GLN A 237 -16.93 -5.44 -6.81
CA GLN A 237 -18.01 -6.31 -6.37
C GLN A 237 -18.16 -6.30 -4.84
N MET A 238 -17.05 -6.26 -4.09
CA MET A 238 -17.07 -6.21 -2.63
C MET A 238 -17.75 -4.95 -2.10
N THR A 239 -17.64 -3.81 -2.77
CA THR A 239 -18.34 -2.58 -2.35
C THR A 239 -19.86 -2.72 -2.38
N ALA A 240 -20.38 -3.64 -3.20
CA ALA A 240 -21.81 -3.94 -3.34
C ALA A 240 -22.24 -5.26 -2.66
N ASP A 241 -21.29 -6.05 -2.13
CA ASP A 241 -21.58 -7.38 -1.55
C ASP A 241 -22.44 -7.25 -0.29
N ARG A 242 -23.52 -8.04 -0.23
CA ARG A 242 -24.44 -8.10 0.92
C ARG A 242 -24.28 -9.39 1.74
N GLY A 243 -23.38 -10.26 1.36
CA GLY A 243 -23.12 -11.55 2.04
C GLY A 243 -22.16 -11.45 3.22
N ILE A 244 -21.70 -10.25 3.58
CA ILE A 244 -20.97 -9.93 4.81
C ILE A 244 -21.83 -8.94 5.61
N LEU A 245 -21.79 -9.02 6.95
CA LEU A 245 -22.44 -8.05 7.81
C LEU A 245 -21.97 -6.64 7.44
N THR A 246 -22.92 -5.70 7.35
CA THR A 246 -22.65 -4.33 6.91
C THR A 246 -21.54 -3.67 7.71
N SER A 247 -21.54 -3.82 9.04
CA SER A 247 -20.49 -3.23 9.90
C SER A 247 -19.10 -3.82 9.63
N VAL A 248 -18.99 -5.13 9.41
CA VAL A 248 -17.72 -5.78 9.06
C VAL A 248 -17.23 -5.31 7.70
N ARG A 249 -18.13 -5.21 6.72
CA ARG A 249 -17.79 -4.71 5.39
C ARG A 249 -17.30 -3.26 5.42
N GLU A 250 -17.97 -2.38 6.19
CA GLU A 250 -17.56 -0.99 6.37
C GLU A 250 -16.19 -0.88 7.05
N ASP A 251 -15.91 -1.71 8.04
CA ASP A 251 -14.57 -1.75 8.67
C ASP A 251 -13.51 -2.14 7.65
N LEU A 252 -13.72 -3.21 6.90
CA LEU A 252 -12.77 -3.71 5.90
C LEU A 252 -12.52 -2.74 4.73
N LEU A 253 -13.59 -2.10 4.23
CA LEU A 253 -13.52 -1.22 3.05
C LEU A 253 -13.17 0.23 3.40
N LEU A 254 -13.39 0.68 4.63
CA LEU A 254 -13.29 2.10 4.95
C LEU A 254 -12.66 2.36 6.32
N ASN A 255 -13.32 1.93 7.42
CA ASN A 255 -12.98 2.42 8.74
C ASN A 255 -11.57 2.04 9.18
N ASN A 256 -11.11 0.82 8.90
CA ASN A 256 -9.77 0.37 9.28
C ASN A 256 -8.68 1.21 8.58
N ALA A 257 -8.86 1.50 7.29
CA ALA A 257 -7.93 2.34 6.55
C ALA A 257 -7.96 3.80 7.01
N LEU A 258 -9.15 4.39 7.25
CA LEU A 258 -9.26 5.74 7.80
C LEU A 258 -8.57 5.86 9.17
N ASN A 259 -8.78 4.88 10.05
CA ASN A 259 -8.16 4.86 11.37
C ASN A 259 -6.63 4.68 11.28
N PHE A 260 -6.17 3.78 10.44
CA PHE A 260 -4.73 3.52 10.28
C PHE A 260 -3.99 4.72 9.71
N TYR A 261 -4.54 5.38 8.68
CA TYR A 261 -3.91 6.55 8.04
C TYR A 261 -4.24 7.88 8.71
N ASP A 262 -4.97 7.86 9.84
CA ASP A 262 -5.40 9.05 10.57
C ASP A 262 -6.16 10.06 9.67
N LEU A 263 -7.08 9.54 8.88
CA LEU A 263 -7.87 10.33 7.92
C LEU A 263 -9.25 10.66 8.49
N PRO A 264 -9.81 11.84 8.14
CA PRO A 264 -11.13 12.22 8.62
C PRO A 264 -12.22 11.29 8.06
N LYS A 265 -13.28 11.08 8.85
CA LYS A 265 -14.44 10.26 8.42
C LYS A 265 -15.41 10.99 7.47
N THR A 266 -15.24 12.28 7.32
CA THR A 266 -16.10 13.15 6.47
C THR A 266 -15.23 14.02 5.57
N TRP A 267 -15.59 14.10 4.30
CA TRP A 267 -14.90 14.86 3.24
C TRP A 267 -15.87 15.81 2.53
#